data_fe6d11b9cf405a341f2b482364796feb
#
_entry.id   fe6d11b9cf405a341f2b482364796feb
#
_cell.length_a   1.000
_cell.length_b   1.000
_cell.length_c   1.000
_cell.angle_alpha   90.00
_cell.angle_beta   90.00
_cell.angle_gamma   90.00
#
_symmetry.space_group_name_H-M   'P 1'
#
loop_
_entity.id
_entity.type
_entity.pdbx_description
1 polymer ?
#
loop_
_entity_poly.entity_id
_entity_poly.type
_entity_poly.pdbx_seq_one_letter_code
_entity_poly.pdbx_strand_id
1 'polypeptide(L)'
;RAFCYVADTVTGIVEVMVNGENTEAYNLANETEPYMIRDVAQKLVDLYPEKGLKVVFSNPSDEVKKGYVSYKIVKLDTSKLESLGWSPKVELEEGMKRTVDSFILQRKK
;
A
#
# COMPACT_ATOMS: atom_id res chain seq x y z
N ARG A 1 6.46 5.61 2.91
CA ARG A 1 6.18 4.78 1.73
C ARG A 1 4.77 5.02 1.23
N ALA A 2 4.56 4.83 -0.06
CA ALA A 2 3.23 4.78 -0.65
C ALA A 2 2.68 3.35 -0.55
N PHE A 3 1.39 3.23 -0.34
CA PHE A 3 0.68 1.96 -0.27
C PHE A 3 -0.46 1.99 -1.28
N CYS A 4 -0.54 0.98 -2.11
CA CYS A 4 -1.60 0.84 -3.09
C CYS A 4 -2.42 -0.43 -2.79
N TYR A 5 -3.72 -0.27 -2.63
CA TYR A 5 -4.60 -1.41 -2.40
C TYR A 5 -4.65 -2.31 -3.64
N VAL A 6 -4.71 -3.62 -3.41
CA VAL A 6 -4.59 -4.63 -4.47
C VAL A 6 -5.61 -4.43 -5.61
N ALA A 7 -6.84 -4.03 -5.30
CA ALA A 7 -7.85 -3.78 -6.34
C ALA A 7 -7.47 -2.61 -7.25
N ASP A 8 -6.91 -1.54 -6.69
CA ASP A 8 -6.41 -0.41 -7.47
C ASP A 8 -5.19 -0.82 -8.32
N THR A 9 -4.32 -1.67 -7.79
CA THR A 9 -3.20 -2.23 -8.55
C THR A 9 -3.68 -3.04 -9.73
N VAL A 10 -4.66 -3.91 -9.52
CA VAL A 10 -5.24 -4.76 -10.59
C VAL A 10 -5.90 -3.90 -11.67
N THR A 11 -6.70 -2.91 -11.28
CA THR A 11 -7.35 -2.02 -12.26
C THR A 11 -6.32 -1.21 -13.05
N GLY A 12 -5.23 -0.80 -12.43
CA GLY A 12 -4.12 -0.12 -13.11
C GLY A 12 -3.43 -1.01 -14.14
N ILE A 13 -3.18 -2.27 -13.80
CA ILE A 13 -2.59 -3.25 -14.72
C ILE A 13 -3.51 -3.48 -15.92
N VAL A 14 -4.81 -3.66 -15.68
CA VAL A 14 -5.80 -3.84 -16.75
C VAL A 14 -5.87 -2.61 -17.66
N GLU A 15 -5.82 -1.40 -17.07
CA GLU A 15 -5.79 -0.15 -17.84
C GLU A 15 -4.61 -0.11 -18.80
N VAL A 16 -3.42 -0.47 -18.33
CA VAL A 16 -2.22 -0.53 -19.18
C VAL A 16 -2.37 -1.59 -20.26
N MET A 17 -2.93 -2.76 -19.94
CA MET A 17 -3.16 -3.82 -20.94
C MET A 17 -4.09 -3.39 -22.06
N VAL A 18 -5.11 -2.59 -21.73
CA VAL A 18 -6.15 -2.19 -22.70
C VAL A 18 -5.76 -0.91 -23.44
N ASN A 19 -5.23 0.08 -22.76
CA ASN A 19 -5.02 1.43 -23.27
C ASN A 19 -3.55 1.86 -23.29
N GLY A 20 -2.63 1.08 -22.76
CA GLY A 20 -1.21 1.39 -22.77
C GLY A 20 -0.60 1.31 -24.17
N GLU A 21 0.45 2.08 -24.39
CA GLU A 21 1.23 2.05 -25.63
C GLU A 21 2.25 0.91 -25.60
N ASN A 22 2.48 0.28 -26.75
CA ASN A 22 3.47 -0.78 -26.86
C ASN A 22 4.86 -0.29 -26.49
N THR A 23 5.60 -1.13 -25.78
CA THR A 23 6.99 -0.88 -25.32
C THR A 23 7.14 0.22 -24.27
N GLU A 24 6.05 0.81 -23.80
CA GLU A 24 6.09 1.84 -22.76
C GLU A 24 5.98 1.25 -21.35
N ALA A 25 6.71 1.85 -20.40
CA ALA A 25 6.63 1.52 -18.99
C ALA A 25 5.74 2.52 -18.25
N TYR A 26 4.95 2.03 -17.30
CA TYR A 26 4.03 2.84 -16.51
C TYR A 26 4.29 2.63 -15.02
N ASN A 27 4.55 3.70 -14.29
CA ASN A 27 4.60 3.66 -12.83
C ASN A 27 3.18 3.52 -12.28
N LEU A 28 3.01 2.60 -11.34
CA LEU A 28 1.74 2.40 -10.66
C LEU A 28 1.96 2.52 -9.15
N ALA A 29 1.34 3.49 -8.53
CA ALA A 29 1.36 3.70 -7.09
C ALA A 29 0.19 4.57 -6.66
N ASN A 30 -0.16 4.50 -5.39
CA ASN A 30 -1.03 5.50 -4.76
C ASN A 30 -0.15 6.50 -4.00
N GLU A 31 0.12 7.63 -4.61
CA GLU A 31 0.98 8.70 -4.07
C GLU A 31 0.19 9.82 -3.39
N THR A 32 -1.09 9.58 -3.10
CA THR A 32 -1.98 10.59 -2.47
C THR A 32 -1.45 10.99 -1.11
N GLU A 33 -1.05 10.00 -0.29
CA GLU A 33 -0.47 10.24 1.02
C GLU A 33 0.64 9.22 1.32
N PRO A 34 1.88 9.68 1.53
CA PRO A 34 2.95 8.82 2.01
C PRO A 34 2.79 8.56 3.51
N TYR A 35 2.98 7.32 3.92
CA TYR A 35 2.93 6.90 5.32
C TYR A 35 4.25 6.31 5.78
N MET A 36 4.59 6.55 7.04
CA MET A 36 5.61 5.77 7.72
C MET A 36 5.01 4.43 8.17
N ILE A 37 5.81 3.39 8.21
CA ILE A 37 5.33 2.05 8.62
C ILE A 37 4.72 2.08 10.03
N ARG A 38 5.30 2.86 10.95
CA ARG A 38 4.75 3.04 12.30
C ARG A 38 3.33 3.64 12.29
N ASP A 39 3.07 4.57 11.37
CA ASP A 39 1.75 5.21 11.24
C ASP A 39 0.72 4.22 10.67
N VAL A 40 1.14 3.38 9.74
CA VAL A 40 0.31 2.28 9.21
C VAL A 40 -0.06 1.30 10.34
N ALA A 41 0.93 0.91 11.15
CA ALA A 41 0.69 0.03 12.30
C ALA A 41 -0.29 0.65 13.30
N GLN A 42 -0.12 1.95 13.62
CA GLN A 42 -1.02 2.65 14.53
C GLN A 42 -2.44 2.77 13.97
N LYS A 43 -2.59 3.07 12.68
CA LYS A 43 -3.92 3.07 12.02
C LYS A 43 -4.62 1.72 12.13
N LEU A 44 -3.88 0.62 11.98
CA LEU A 44 -4.44 -0.72 12.14
C LEU A 44 -4.94 -0.97 13.56
N VAL A 45 -4.17 -0.56 14.57
CA VAL A 45 -4.60 -0.63 15.99
C VAL A 45 -5.88 0.16 16.20
N ASP A 46 -5.95 1.38 15.67
CA ASP A 46 -7.08 2.29 15.84
C ASP A 46 -8.37 1.79 15.17
N LEU A 47 -8.24 1.01 14.10
CA LEU A 47 -9.37 0.39 13.40
C LEU A 47 -10.04 -0.75 14.19
N TYR A 48 -9.30 -1.38 15.11
CA TYR A 48 -9.77 -2.53 15.90
C TYR A 48 -9.53 -2.33 17.40
N PRO A 49 -10.14 -1.31 18.02
CA PRO A 49 -9.92 -1.00 19.43
C PRO A 49 -10.32 -2.14 20.36
N GLU A 50 -11.31 -2.94 19.96
CA GLU A 50 -11.80 -4.10 20.73
C GLU A 50 -10.77 -5.25 20.83
N LYS A 51 -9.74 -5.25 19.97
CA LYS A 51 -8.70 -6.29 19.97
C LYS A 51 -7.59 -6.04 20.99
N GLY A 52 -7.54 -4.87 21.60
CA GLY A 52 -6.50 -4.54 22.57
C GLY A 52 -5.08 -4.56 22.02
N LEU A 53 -4.92 -4.29 20.72
CA LEU A 53 -3.64 -4.29 20.04
C LEU A 53 -2.81 -3.06 20.41
N LYS A 54 -1.49 -3.21 20.42
CA LYS A 54 -0.56 -2.09 20.56
C LYS A 54 0.63 -2.24 19.63
N VAL A 55 1.17 -1.12 19.20
CA VAL A 55 2.41 -1.11 18.40
C VAL A 55 3.60 -1.26 19.35
N VAL A 56 4.48 -2.21 19.05
CA VAL A 56 5.73 -2.43 19.77
C VAL A 56 6.89 -2.20 18.82
N PHE A 57 7.85 -1.39 19.24
CA PHE A 57 9.07 -1.14 18.47
C PHE A 57 10.17 -2.07 18.98
N SER A 58 10.80 -2.80 18.06
CA SER A 58 12.00 -3.58 18.35
C SER A 58 13.15 -3.13 17.48
N ASN A 59 14.32 -2.98 18.07
CA ASN A 59 15.53 -2.68 17.30
C ASN A 59 16.04 -3.97 16.65
N PRO A 60 16.22 -3.97 15.33
CA PRO A 60 16.81 -5.11 14.64
C PRO A 60 18.28 -5.30 15.06
N SER A 61 18.78 -6.53 15.00
CA SER A 61 20.20 -6.81 15.21
C SER A 61 21.06 -6.10 14.16
N ASP A 62 22.35 -5.90 14.48
CA ASP A 62 23.26 -5.22 13.54
C ASP A 62 23.42 -5.99 12.23
N GLU A 63 23.27 -7.30 12.22
CA GLU A 63 23.28 -8.12 11.01
C GLU A 63 22.06 -7.81 10.13
N VAL A 64 20.89 -7.67 10.72
CA VAL A 64 19.65 -7.30 10.01
C VAL A 64 19.72 -5.86 9.50
N LYS A 65 20.29 -4.95 10.29
CA LYS A 65 20.47 -3.53 9.87
C LYS A 65 21.31 -3.38 8.61
N LYS A 66 22.29 -4.26 8.39
CA LYS A 66 23.12 -4.24 7.16
C LYS A 66 22.31 -4.47 5.88
N GLY A 67 21.17 -5.12 5.98
CA GLY A 67 20.24 -5.32 4.86
C GLY A 67 19.25 -4.18 4.64
N TYR A 68 19.16 -3.21 5.56
CA TYR A 68 18.26 -2.07 5.40
C TYR A 68 18.88 -0.98 4.56
N VAL A 69 18.20 -0.64 3.49
CA VAL A 69 18.55 0.55 2.71
C VAL A 69 17.69 1.71 3.22
N SER A 70 18.36 2.75 3.70
CA SER A 70 17.70 3.99 4.06
C SER A 70 17.43 4.81 2.80
N TYR A 71 16.16 4.91 2.41
CA TYR A 71 15.75 5.78 1.32
C TYR A 71 15.23 7.10 1.87
N LYS A 72 15.62 8.20 1.24
CA LYS A 72 14.84 9.42 1.31
C LYS A 72 13.44 9.15 0.73
N ILE A 73 12.47 9.96 1.10
CA ILE A 73 11.12 9.87 0.54
C ILE A 73 11.26 9.97 -0.99
N VAL A 74 10.95 8.87 -1.66
CA VAL A 74 10.89 8.81 -3.13
C VAL A 74 9.44 8.73 -3.52
N LYS A 75 8.98 9.72 -4.27
CA LYS A 75 7.65 9.76 -4.86
C LYS A 75 7.75 9.27 -6.30
N LEU A 76 6.90 8.31 -6.67
CA LEU A 76 6.78 7.86 -8.05
C LEU A 76 5.88 8.81 -8.84
N ASP A 77 6.31 9.16 -10.03
CA ASP A 77 5.47 9.92 -10.95
C ASP A 77 4.52 8.95 -11.69
N THR A 78 3.24 9.04 -11.36
CA THR A 78 2.17 8.19 -11.91
C THR A 78 1.35 8.91 -13.00
N SER A 79 1.75 10.10 -13.41
CA SER A 79 1.01 10.93 -14.37
C SER A 79 0.75 10.22 -15.69
N LYS A 80 1.67 9.39 -16.14
CA LYS A 80 1.57 8.64 -17.39
C LYS A 80 0.41 7.61 -17.33
N LEU A 81 0.28 6.88 -16.22
CA LEU A 81 -0.84 5.96 -15.99
C LEU A 81 -2.16 6.72 -15.79
N GLU A 82 -2.12 7.82 -15.06
CA GLU A 82 -3.29 8.68 -14.84
C GLU A 82 -3.81 9.27 -16.16
N SER A 83 -2.94 9.56 -17.11
CA SER A 83 -3.32 10.03 -18.44
C SER A 83 -4.15 9.01 -19.24
N LEU A 84 -4.06 7.71 -18.90
CA LEU A 84 -4.90 6.65 -19.47
C LEU A 84 -6.30 6.60 -18.83
N GLY A 85 -6.54 7.37 -17.77
CA GLY A 85 -7.82 7.40 -17.04
C GLY A 85 -7.83 6.65 -15.72
N TRP A 86 -6.70 6.06 -15.29
CA TRP A 86 -6.59 5.38 -14.00
C TRP A 86 -6.30 6.35 -12.87
N SER A 87 -6.92 6.10 -11.73
CA SER A 87 -6.54 6.73 -10.45
C SER A 87 -6.84 5.76 -9.30
N PRO A 88 -6.06 5.83 -8.20
CA PRO A 88 -6.37 5.00 -7.02
C PRO A 88 -7.68 5.50 -6.38
N LYS A 89 -8.52 4.56 -5.95
CA LYS A 89 -9.85 4.86 -5.38
C LYS A 89 -10.00 4.41 -3.94
N VAL A 90 -9.12 3.53 -3.45
CA VAL A 90 -9.19 2.96 -2.11
C VAL A 90 -8.10 3.58 -1.24
N GLU A 91 -8.51 4.29 -0.21
CA GLU A 91 -7.60 4.85 0.78
C GLU A 91 -7.01 3.76 1.67
N LEU A 92 -5.89 4.08 2.35
CA LEU A 92 -5.16 3.13 3.18
C LEU A 92 -6.06 2.46 4.23
N GLU A 93 -6.84 3.22 4.99
CA GLU A 93 -7.69 2.69 6.06
C GLU A 93 -8.74 1.73 5.53
N GLU A 94 -9.41 2.10 4.45
CA GLU A 94 -10.40 1.25 3.79
C GLU A 94 -9.75 -0.04 3.26
N GLY A 95 -8.59 0.05 2.62
CA GLY A 95 -7.86 -1.12 2.12
C GLY A 95 -7.42 -2.04 3.25
N MET A 96 -6.92 -1.49 4.36
CA MET A 96 -6.54 -2.25 5.55
C MET A 96 -7.75 -2.98 6.15
N LYS A 97 -8.86 -2.26 6.30
CA LYS A 97 -10.10 -2.85 6.83
C LYS A 97 -10.58 -4.02 5.97
N ARG A 98 -10.67 -3.83 4.67
CA ARG A 98 -11.07 -4.90 3.73
C ARG A 98 -10.15 -6.12 3.83
N THR A 99 -8.85 -5.89 3.95
CA THR A 99 -7.85 -6.96 4.07
C THR A 99 -8.07 -7.76 5.35
N VAL A 100 -8.16 -7.10 6.50
CA VAL A 100 -8.36 -7.79 7.78
C VAL A 100 -9.70 -8.51 7.82
N ASP A 101 -10.77 -7.86 7.37
CA ASP A 101 -12.12 -8.46 7.35
C ASP A 101 -12.15 -9.72 6.46
N SER A 102 -11.41 -9.74 5.36
CA SER A 102 -11.31 -10.94 4.51
C SER A 102 -10.67 -12.12 5.24
N PHE A 103 -9.63 -11.89 6.03
CA PHE A 103 -9.02 -12.93 6.86
C PHE A 103 -9.94 -13.42 7.99
N ILE A 104 -10.69 -12.52 8.60
CA ILE A 104 -11.69 -12.89 9.62
C ILE A 104 -12.77 -13.79 9.01
N LEU A 105 -13.27 -13.45 7.83
CA LEU A 105 -14.26 -14.26 7.11
C LEU A 105 -13.73 -15.64 6.72
N GLN A 106 -12.47 -15.74 6.28
CA GLN A 106 -11.84 -17.02 5.96
C GLN A 106 -11.72 -17.93 7.18
N ARG A 107 -11.45 -17.39 8.37
CA ARG A 107 -11.36 -18.18 9.61
C ARG A 107 -12.70 -18.74 10.09
N LYS A 108 -13.81 -18.13 9.69
CA LYS A 108 -15.15 -18.59 10.04
C LYS A 108 -15.67 -19.73 9.17
N LYS A 109 -14.98 -20.04 8.09
CA LYS A 109 -15.25 -21.17 7.23
C LYS A 109 -14.44 -22.38 7.69
#